data_89d507bd599f3c7342e42d09af04cf41
#
_entry.id   89d507bd599f3c7342e42d09af04cf41
#
_cell.length_a   1.000
_cell.length_b   1.000
_cell.length_c   1.000
_cell.angle_alpha   90.00
_cell.angle_beta   90.00
_cell.angle_gamma   90.00
#
_symmetry.space_group_name_H-M   'P 1'
#
loop_
_entity.id
_entity.type
_entity.pdbx_description
1 polymer ?
#
loop_
_entity_poly.entity_id
_entity_poly.type
_entity_poly.pdbx_seq_one_letter_code
_entity_poly.pdbx_strand_id
1 'polypeptide(L)'
;ALNMPSYTAPVKDMMFLFEKLRDNKNYNELEKYNEVSADLVKDILEEAAKINQNLILPLAKAGDENPAILENGVVRTPPGYKEAYQKYIEDGWTSLSCDPKYGGQGMPKTVSAFFDEMLSSASLSFKLYSELSIGAYNCINHHASDEIKDKYLPKIVEGKWSGTMCLTEPVCGTDLGLLKTKAVKQSDDTYKISGQKIFITSGDHDLTENIIHLVLARSTDSPAGTKGISLFLVPKFIVNEDGSVGQRNGISTGSIESKMGIKGSATCVLNFDEATGYMIGNKD
;
A
#
# COMPACT_ATOMS: atom_id res chain seq x y z
N ALA A 1 6.52 31.45 -17.86
CA ALA A 1 5.74 30.35 -17.25
C ALA A 1 6.51 29.06 -17.43
N LEU A 2 7.08 28.53 -16.36
CA LEU A 2 7.64 27.19 -16.36
C LEU A 2 6.51 26.23 -16.70
N ASN A 3 6.69 25.44 -17.76
CA ASN A 3 5.67 24.51 -18.23
C ASN A 3 5.23 23.58 -17.09
N MET A 4 3.98 23.69 -16.69
CA MET A 4 3.35 22.68 -15.86
C MET A 4 3.32 21.37 -16.64
N PRO A 5 3.60 20.22 -16.02
CA PRO A 5 3.45 18.96 -16.71
C PRO A 5 2.02 18.81 -17.23
N SER A 6 1.88 18.26 -18.43
CA SER A 6 0.57 18.00 -19.03
C SER A 6 0.37 16.50 -19.18
N TYR A 7 -0.82 16.05 -18.89
CA TYR A 7 -1.23 14.67 -19.05
C TYR A 7 -2.70 14.61 -19.46
N THR A 8 -2.99 13.80 -20.47
CA THR A 8 -4.35 13.47 -20.87
C THR A 8 -4.50 11.96 -20.84
N ALA A 9 -5.40 11.45 -20.03
CA ALA A 9 -5.61 10.02 -19.87
C ALA A 9 -6.10 9.40 -21.20
N PRO A 10 -5.48 8.30 -21.67
CA PRO A 10 -5.83 7.69 -22.96
C PRO A 10 -7.06 6.76 -22.81
N VAL A 11 -8.19 7.30 -22.39
CA VAL A 11 -9.41 6.52 -22.11
C VAL A 11 -9.88 5.77 -23.34
N LYS A 12 -9.79 6.39 -24.53
CA LYS A 12 -10.17 5.74 -25.80
C LYS A 12 -9.34 4.49 -26.07
N ASP A 13 -8.02 4.56 -25.86
CA ASP A 13 -7.12 3.42 -26.07
C ASP A 13 -7.36 2.33 -25.01
N MET A 14 -7.58 2.72 -23.77
CA MET A 14 -7.93 1.79 -22.69
C MET A 14 -9.23 1.06 -22.99
N MET A 15 -10.27 1.76 -23.44
CA MET A 15 -11.52 1.14 -23.86
C MET A 15 -11.36 0.23 -25.04
N PHE A 16 -10.51 0.59 -26.03
CA PHE A 16 -10.19 -0.29 -27.14
C PHE A 16 -9.56 -1.60 -26.66
N LEU A 17 -8.60 -1.52 -25.75
CA LEU A 17 -7.97 -2.72 -25.15
C LEU A 17 -8.99 -3.57 -24.41
N PHE A 18 -9.86 -2.94 -23.63
CA PHE A 18 -10.87 -3.64 -22.84
C PHE A 18 -11.92 -4.34 -23.72
N GLU A 19 -12.42 -3.65 -24.77
CA GLU A 19 -13.51 -4.14 -25.59
C GLU A 19 -13.06 -5.07 -26.72
N LYS A 20 -11.86 -4.82 -27.32
CA LYS A 20 -11.45 -5.45 -28.57
C LYS A 20 -10.36 -6.49 -28.40
N LEU A 21 -9.38 -6.26 -27.53
CA LEU A 21 -8.27 -7.21 -27.32
C LEU A 21 -8.56 -8.20 -26.20
N ARG A 22 -9.39 -7.80 -25.25
CA ARG A 22 -9.90 -8.71 -24.22
C ARG A 22 -11.35 -9.01 -24.50
N ASP A 23 -11.69 -10.28 -24.58
CA ASP A 23 -13.06 -10.67 -24.78
C ASP A 23 -13.87 -10.43 -23.50
N ASN A 24 -14.66 -9.34 -23.49
CA ASN A 24 -15.53 -8.99 -22.37
C ASN A 24 -16.51 -10.10 -21.98
N LYS A 25 -16.87 -10.96 -22.91
CA LYS A 25 -17.76 -12.10 -22.64
C LYS A 25 -17.17 -13.00 -21.56
N ASN A 26 -15.82 -13.13 -21.50
CA ASN A 26 -15.15 -13.94 -20.48
C ASN A 26 -15.35 -13.39 -19.07
N TYR A 27 -15.47 -12.07 -18.87
CA TYR A 27 -15.78 -11.51 -17.56
C TYR A 27 -17.23 -11.78 -17.15
N ASN A 28 -18.15 -11.66 -18.08
CA ASN A 28 -19.58 -11.84 -17.80
C ASN A 28 -19.95 -13.31 -17.52
N GLU A 29 -19.12 -14.26 -17.93
CA GLU A 29 -19.25 -15.68 -17.60
C GLU A 29 -18.88 -15.99 -16.14
N LEU A 30 -18.11 -15.11 -15.49
CA LEU A 30 -17.77 -15.23 -14.10
C LEU A 30 -18.84 -14.52 -13.24
N GLU A 31 -19.47 -15.24 -12.34
CA GLU A 31 -20.50 -14.72 -11.45
C GLU A 31 -20.06 -13.42 -10.77
N LYS A 32 -18.81 -13.38 -10.33
CA LYS A 32 -18.20 -12.21 -9.68
C LYS A 32 -18.18 -10.95 -10.53
N TYR A 33 -18.18 -11.06 -11.86
CA TYR A 33 -18.06 -9.96 -12.80
C TYR A 33 -19.21 -9.89 -13.83
N ASN A 34 -20.31 -10.57 -13.58
CA ASN A 34 -21.41 -10.66 -14.53
C ASN A 34 -22.10 -9.31 -14.83
N GLU A 35 -21.94 -8.33 -13.94
CA GLU A 35 -22.50 -6.99 -14.10
C GLU A 35 -21.48 -5.96 -14.65
N VAL A 36 -20.26 -6.37 -14.92
CA VAL A 36 -19.21 -5.48 -15.46
C VAL A 36 -19.46 -5.26 -16.95
N SER A 37 -20.05 -4.12 -17.30
CA SER A 37 -20.31 -3.72 -18.68
C SER A 37 -19.21 -2.78 -19.20
N ALA A 38 -19.06 -2.68 -20.53
CA ALA A 38 -18.18 -1.71 -21.15
C ALA A 38 -18.58 -0.27 -20.81
N ASP A 39 -19.86 0.04 -20.73
CA ASP A 39 -20.35 1.37 -20.35
C ASP A 39 -19.95 1.73 -18.91
N LEU A 40 -20.12 0.81 -17.96
CA LEU A 40 -19.66 1.00 -16.58
C LEU A 40 -18.15 1.26 -16.50
N VAL A 41 -17.36 0.46 -17.20
CA VAL A 41 -15.90 0.64 -17.23
C VAL A 41 -15.51 1.98 -17.84
N LYS A 42 -16.19 2.40 -18.91
CA LYS A 42 -15.97 3.71 -19.53
C LYS A 42 -16.25 4.85 -18.55
N ASP A 43 -17.37 4.81 -17.84
CA ASP A 43 -17.73 5.81 -16.83
C ASP A 43 -16.66 5.89 -15.72
N ILE A 44 -16.22 4.74 -15.23
CA ILE A 44 -15.13 4.67 -14.23
C ILE A 44 -13.86 5.31 -14.76
N LEU A 45 -13.45 5.01 -16.00
CA LEU A 45 -12.21 5.54 -16.57
C LEU A 45 -12.31 7.04 -16.88
N GLU A 46 -13.47 7.55 -17.25
CA GLU A 46 -13.69 8.98 -17.44
C GLU A 46 -13.60 9.76 -16.11
N GLU A 47 -14.16 9.25 -15.04
CA GLU A 47 -14.00 9.84 -13.70
C GLU A 47 -12.56 9.71 -13.20
N ALA A 48 -11.90 8.55 -13.45
CA ALA A 48 -10.49 8.37 -13.15
C ALA A 48 -9.60 9.38 -13.89
N ALA A 49 -9.89 9.67 -15.16
CA ALA A 49 -9.19 10.68 -15.93
C ALA A 49 -9.29 12.06 -15.28
N LYS A 50 -10.48 12.45 -14.83
CA LYS A 50 -10.70 13.75 -14.19
C LYS A 50 -9.89 13.92 -12.91
N ILE A 51 -9.93 12.96 -11.99
CA ILE A 51 -9.18 13.06 -10.74
C ILE A 51 -7.67 13.10 -10.99
N ASN A 52 -7.17 12.25 -11.89
CA ASN A 52 -5.74 12.20 -12.19
C ASN A 52 -5.24 13.46 -12.88
N GLN A 53 -5.97 13.99 -13.83
CA GLN A 53 -5.58 15.20 -14.58
C GLN A 53 -5.68 16.47 -13.73
N ASN A 54 -6.70 16.59 -12.89
CA ASN A 54 -7.04 17.82 -12.19
C ASN A 54 -6.49 17.89 -10.76
N LEU A 55 -6.50 16.77 -10.02
CA LEU A 55 -6.09 16.73 -8.62
C LEU A 55 -4.68 16.18 -8.42
N ILE A 56 -4.37 15.07 -9.08
CA ILE A 56 -3.11 14.34 -8.83
C ILE A 56 -1.94 14.93 -9.62
N LEU A 57 -2.14 15.27 -10.90
CA LEU A 57 -1.07 15.78 -11.76
C LEU A 57 -0.31 16.98 -11.15
N PRO A 58 -0.95 17.98 -10.53
CA PRO A 58 -0.24 19.08 -9.90
C PRO A 58 0.70 18.66 -8.78
N LEU A 59 0.47 17.51 -8.14
CA LEU A 59 1.30 16.99 -7.06
C LEU A 59 2.67 16.52 -7.53
N ALA A 60 2.81 16.15 -8.80
CA ALA A 60 4.08 15.69 -9.35
C ALA A 60 5.18 16.75 -9.20
N LYS A 61 4.91 17.97 -9.63
CA LYS A 61 5.83 19.09 -9.50
C LYS A 61 5.98 19.52 -8.04
N ALA A 62 4.87 19.68 -7.33
CA ALA A 62 4.86 20.10 -5.93
C ALA A 62 5.72 19.18 -5.06
N GLY A 63 5.62 17.86 -5.26
CA GLY A 63 6.38 16.87 -4.52
C GLY A 63 7.87 16.82 -4.88
N ASP A 64 8.24 17.16 -6.12
CA ASP A 64 9.65 17.21 -6.51
C ASP A 64 10.34 18.45 -5.96
N GLU A 65 9.66 19.59 -5.96
CA GLU A 65 10.16 20.87 -5.44
C GLU A 65 10.14 20.94 -3.91
N ASN A 66 9.17 20.28 -3.27
CA ASN A 66 9.00 20.24 -1.82
C ASN A 66 8.86 18.79 -1.35
N PRO A 67 9.96 18.04 -1.26
CA PRO A 67 9.92 16.61 -0.96
C PRO A 67 9.35 16.30 0.42
N ALA A 68 9.01 15.04 0.65
CA ALA A 68 8.70 14.55 1.99
C ALA A 68 9.87 14.81 2.94
N ILE A 69 9.59 15.13 4.20
CA ILE A 69 10.58 15.46 5.21
C ILE A 69 10.38 14.67 6.50
N LEU A 70 11.49 14.30 7.13
CA LEU A 70 11.51 13.74 8.47
C LEU A 70 12.05 14.79 9.45
N GLU A 71 11.24 15.16 10.43
CA GLU A 71 11.58 16.15 11.42
C GLU A 71 11.06 15.73 12.80
N ASN A 72 11.92 15.64 13.78
CA ASN A 72 11.58 15.21 15.14
C ASN A 72 10.83 13.87 15.19
N GLY A 73 11.25 12.90 14.36
CA GLY A 73 10.63 11.58 14.31
C GLY A 73 9.30 11.51 13.57
N VAL A 74 8.84 12.60 12.98
CA VAL A 74 7.59 12.68 12.22
C VAL A 74 7.88 12.91 10.75
N VAL A 75 7.28 12.11 9.89
CA VAL A 75 7.34 12.25 8.43
C VAL A 75 6.14 13.07 7.97
N ARG A 76 6.40 14.16 7.27
CA ARG A 76 5.39 14.97 6.60
C ARG A 76 5.51 14.82 5.09
N THR A 77 4.36 14.57 4.46
CA THR A 77 4.24 14.52 3.00
C THR A 77 4.28 15.92 2.39
N PRO A 78 4.56 16.05 1.08
CA PRO A 78 4.58 17.33 0.41
C PRO A 78 3.27 18.11 0.52
N PRO A 79 3.30 19.45 0.34
CA PRO A 79 2.09 20.26 0.31
C PRO A 79 1.07 19.74 -0.71
N GLY A 80 -0.20 19.69 -0.30
CA GLY A 80 -1.31 19.24 -1.14
C GLY A 80 -1.56 17.73 -1.15
N TYR A 81 -0.61 16.91 -0.69
CA TYR A 81 -0.77 15.44 -0.67
C TYR A 81 -1.88 14.99 0.28
N LYS A 82 -1.96 15.60 1.44
CA LYS A 82 -2.94 15.22 2.46
C LYS A 82 -4.37 15.45 2.01
N GLU A 83 -4.65 16.62 1.45
CA GLU A 83 -5.95 16.98 0.90
C GLU A 83 -6.31 16.13 -0.32
N ALA A 84 -5.35 15.91 -1.21
CA ALA A 84 -5.55 15.05 -2.38
C ALA A 84 -5.80 13.60 -1.98
N TYR A 85 -5.06 13.08 -1.00
CA TYR A 85 -5.27 11.72 -0.50
C TYR A 85 -6.65 11.56 0.13
N GLN A 86 -7.11 12.53 0.91
CA GLN A 86 -8.44 12.52 1.51
C GLN A 86 -9.54 12.44 0.42
N LYS A 87 -9.45 13.28 -0.61
CA LYS A 87 -10.39 13.24 -1.75
C LYS A 87 -10.33 11.92 -2.51
N TYR A 88 -9.12 11.42 -2.73
CA TYR A 88 -8.87 10.15 -3.39
C TYR A 88 -9.54 8.96 -2.69
N ILE A 89 -9.46 8.88 -1.36
CA ILE A 89 -10.12 7.80 -0.59
C ILE A 89 -11.62 8.02 -0.43
N GLU A 90 -12.09 9.25 -0.29
CA GLU A 90 -13.54 9.57 -0.24
C GLU A 90 -14.24 9.15 -1.52
N ASP A 91 -13.61 9.30 -2.67
CA ASP A 91 -14.13 8.88 -3.96
C ASP A 91 -13.99 7.36 -4.22
N GLY A 92 -13.40 6.60 -3.29
CA GLY A 92 -13.34 5.15 -3.33
C GLY A 92 -12.25 4.55 -4.23
N TRP A 93 -11.25 5.32 -4.65
CA TRP A 93 -10.23 4.83 -5.59
C TRP A 93 -9.30 3.77 -4.99
N THR A 94 -9.18 3.68 -3.68
CA THR A 94 -8.41 2.60 -3.02
C THR A 94 -9.11 1.24 -3.06
N SER A 95 -10.41 1.22 -3.29
CA SER A 95 -11.24 0.03 -3.14
C SER A 95 -11.70 -0.60 -4.46
N LEU A 96 -11.22 -0.08 -5.59
CA LEU A 96 -11.76 -0.39 -6.93
C LEU A 96 -11.80 -1.90 -7.24
N SER A 97 -10.73 -2.65 -6.99
CA SER A 97 -10.65 -4.09 -7.21
C SER A 97 -10.68 -4.95 -5.94
N CYS A 98 -10.98 -4.34 -4.80
CA CYS A 98 -11.08 -5.06 -3.55
C CYS A 98 -12.41 -5.79 -3.40
N ASP A 99 -12.40 -6.82 -2.54
CA ASP A 99 -13.56 -7.68 -2.29
C ASP A 99 -14.69 -6.88 -1.62
N PRO A 100 -15.92 -6.94 -2.14
CA PRO A 100 -17.10 -6.32 -1.51
C PRO A 100 -17.33 -6.74 -0.06
N LYS A 101 -16.90 -7.94 0.33
CA LYS A 101 -16.95 -8.40 1.73
C LYS A 101 -16.27 -7.43 2.69
N TYR A 102 -15.24 -6.73 2.24
CA TYR A 102 -14.48 -5.77 3.05
C TYR A 102 -14.71 -4.32 2.65
N GLY A 103 -15.76 -4.06 1.87
CA GLY A 103 -16.12 -2.73 1.40
C GLY A 103 -15.55 -2.36 0.03
N GLY A 104 -14.97 -3.31 -0.69
CA GLY A 104 -14.44 -3.12 -2.04
C GLY A 104 -15.52 -3.02 -3.11
N GLN A 105 -15.16 -2.51 -4.27
CA GLN A 105 -16.07 -2.34 -5.40
C GLN A 105 -16.11 -3.55 -6.33
N GLY A 106 -15.24 -4.53 -6.15
CA GLY A 106 -15.27 -5.79 -6.86
C GLY A 106 -14.97 -5.72 -8.36
N MET A 107 -14.33 -4.65 -8.85
CA MET A 107 -13.96 -4.55 -10.25
C MET A 107 -12.82 -5.51 -10.62
N PRO A 108 -12.75 -5.96 -11.87
CA PRO A 108 -11.63 -6.75 -12.35
C PRO A 108 -10.31 -6.00 -12.23
N LYS A 109 -9.20 -6.70 -12.00
CA LYS A 109 -7.87 -6.11 -11.93
C LYS A 109 -7.46 -5.39 -13.22
N THR A 110 -8.03 -5.73 -14.37
CA THR A 110 -7.84 -5.00 -15.62
C THR A 110 -8.28 -3.53 -15.49
N VAL A 111 -9.41 -3.28 -14.82
CA VAL A 111 -9.91 -1.92 -14.61
C VAL A 111 -9.00 -1.15 -13.65
N SER A 112 -8.60 -1.76 -12.54
CA SER A 112 -7.65 -1.13 -11.62
C SER A 112 -6.27 -0.91 -12.25
N ALA A 113 -5.83 -1.77 -13.17
CA ALA A 113 -4.58 -1.57 -13.89
C ALA A 113 -4.62 -0.32 -14.79
N PHE A 114 -5.73 -0.03 -15.44
CA PHE A 114 -5.90 1.21 -16.20
C PHE A 114 -5.84 2.43 -15.27
N PHE A 115 -6.50 2.35 -14.12
CA PHE A 115 -6.42 3.40 -13.12
C PHE A 115 -4.97 3.61 -12.63
N ASP A 116 -4.26 2.53 -12.33
CA ASP A 116 -2.88 2.58 -11.89
C ASP A 116 -1.94 3.21 -12.92
N GLU A 117 -2.17 2.97 -14.21
CA GLU A 117 -1.44 3.65 -15.29
C GLU A 117 -1.68 5.16 -15.25
N MET A 118 -2.93 5.59 -15.11
CA MET A 118 -3.25 7.02 -15.01
C MET A 118 -2.60 7.65 -13.79
N LEU A 119 -2.68 7.01 -12.64
CA LEU A 119 -2.14 7.50 -11.37
C LEU A 119 -0.61 7.60 -11.44
N SER A 120 0.06 6.59 -12.01
CA SER A 120 1.52 6.59 -12.21
C SER A 120 1.96 7.71 -13.16
N SER A 121 1.18 7.96 -14.21
CA SER A 121 1.46 9.00 -15.19
C SER A 121 1.26 10.40 -14.62
N ALA A 122 0.27 10.58 -13.75
CA ALA A 122 -0.03 11.84 -13.11
C ALA A 122 0.99 12.18 -12.00
N SER A 123 1.23 11.26 -11.05
CA SER A 123 2.23 11.42 -10.01
C SER A 123 2.62 10.07 -9.40
N LEU A 124 3.76 9.56 -9.81
CA LEU A 124 4.30 8.31 -9.26
C LEU A 124 4.59 8.43 -7.74
N SER A 125 5.08 9.58 -7.30
CA SER A 125 5.33 9.82 -5.88
C SER A 125 4.08 9.67 -5.02
N PHE A 126 2.96 10.19 -5.49
CA PHE A 126 1.67 10.06 -4.80
C PHE A 126 1.17 8.61 -4.86
N LYS A 127 1.24 7.98 -6.03
CA LYS A 127 0.80 6.60 -6.22
C LYS A 127 1.44 5.63 -5.24
N LEU A 128 2.73 5.79 -4.95
CA LEU A 128 3.47 4.89 -4.08
C LEU A 128 2.89 4.82 -2.65
N TYR A 129 2.19 5.84 -2.18
CA TYR A 129 1.51 5.79 -0.89
C TYR A 129 0.31 4.84 -0.88
N SER A 130 -0.34 4.61 -2.00
CA SER A 130 -1.49 3.70 -2.11
C SER A 130 -1.14 2.32 -2.69
N GLU A 131 -0.08 2.23 -3.48
CA GLU A 131 0.31 0.98 -4.16
C GLU A 131 0.65 -0.14 -3.19
N LEU A 132 1.43 0.16 -2.17
CA LEU A 132 1.82 -0.82 -1.16
C LEU A 132 0.64 -1.24 -0.29
N SER A 133 -0.35 -0.37 -0.11
CA SER A 133 -1.60 -0.71 0.58
C SER A 133 -2.38 -1.78 -0.17
N ILE A 134 -2.47 -1.69 -1.49
CA ILE A 134 -3.09 -2.73 -2.34
C ILE A 134 -2.31 -4.04 -2.25
N GLY A 135 -0.98 -3.98 -2.29
CA GLY A 135 -0.13 -5.15 -2.09
C GLY A 135 -0.34 -5.81 -0.74
N ALA A 136 -0.38 -5.02 0.33
CA ALA A 136 -0.68 -5.51 1.67
C ALA A 136 -2.08 -6.12 1.78
N TYR A 137 -3.09 -5.45 1.21
CA TYR A 137 -4.45 -6.00 1.10
C TYR A 137 -4.45 -7.38 0.44
N ASN A 138 -3.83 -7.51 -0.73
CA ASN A 138 -3.78 -8.78 -1.45
C ASN A 138 -3.11 -9.88 -0.62
N CYS A 139 -1.98 -9.58 0.01
CA CYS A 139 -1.26 -10.53 0.84
C CYS A 139 -2.09 -10.99 2.04
N ILE A 140 -2.68 -10.08 2.77
CA ILE A 140 -3.53 -10.38 3.93
C ILE A 140 -4.77 -11.18 3.48
N ASN A 141 -5.42 -10.76 2.40
CA ASN A 141 -6.62 -11.42 1.90
C ASN A 141 -6.36 -12.88 1.48
N HIS A 142 -5.19 -13.17 0.93
CA HIS A 142 -4.86 -14.52 0.49
C HIS A 142 -4.26 -15.42 1.57
N HIS A 143 -3.58 -14.87 2.57
CA HIS A 143 -2.74 -15.65 3.47
C HIS A 143 -3.08 -15.54 4.96
N ALA A 144 -3.81 -14.51 5.37
CA ALA A 144 -4.15 -14.30 6.77
C ALA A 144 -5.38 -15.10 7.21
N SER A 145 -5.53 -15.27 8.52
CA SER A 145 -6.75 -15.81 9.12
C SER A 145 -7.95 -14.89 8.93
N ASP A 146 -9.16 -15.41 9.03
CA ASP A 146 -10.37 -14.59 8.94
C ASP A 146 -10.43 -13.51 10.03
N GLU A 147 -9.94 -13.82 11.22
CA GLU A 147 -9.83 -12.84 12.32
C GLU A 147 -8.96 -11.63 11.95
N ILE A 148 -7.79 -11.88 11.36
CA ILE A 148 -6.90 -10.80 10.90
C ILE A 148 -7.52 -10.04 9.74
N LYS A 149 -8.13 -10.73 8.77
CA LYS A 149 -8.80 -10.08 7.65
C LYS A 149 -9.91 -9.14 8.11
N ASP A 150 -10.78 -9.60 8.99
CA ASP A 150 -11.92 -8.81 9.49
C ASP A 150 -11.46 -7.59 10.29
N LYS A 151 -10.33 -7.69 10.98
CA LYS A 151 -9.77 -6.61 11.81
C LYS A 151 -9.07 -5.53 10.99
N TYR A 152 -8.33 -5.88 9.94
CA TYR A 152 -7.44 -4.97 9.23
C TYR A 152 -7.92 -4.58 7.83
N LEU A 153 -8.55 -5.49 7.08
CA LEU A 153 -8.88 -5.23 5.68
C LEU A 153 -9.90 -4.11 5.46
N PRO A 154 -10.99 -3.99 6.24
CA PRO A 154 -11.97 -2.92 5.99
C PRO A 154 -11.34 -1.52 6.01
N LYS A 155 -10.45 -1.24 6.94
CA LYS A 155 -9.78 0.06 7.05
C LYS A 155 -8.74 0.30 5.96
N ILE A 156 -8.07 -0.76 5.50
CA ILE A 156 -7.14 -0.68 4.36
C ILE A 156 -7.92 -0.42 3.07
N VAL A 157 -9.04 -1.10 2.86
CA VAL A 157 -9.91 -0.91 1.69
C VAL A 157 -10.49 0.51 1.64
N GLU A 158 -10.90 1.06 2.78
CA GLU A 158 -11.33 2.46 2.88
C GLU A 158 -10.19 3.47 2.64
N GLY A 159 -8.95 3.04 2.72
CA GLY A 159 -7.78 3.92 2.64
C GLY A 159 -7.49 4.71 3.92
N LYS A 160 -8.22 4.48 5.01
CA LYS A 160 -7.95 5.10 6.31
C LYS A 160 -6.68 4.57 6.96
N TRP A 161 -6.32 3.34 6.69
CA TRP A 161 -5.04 2.73 7.02
C TRP A 161 -4.32 2.37 5.73
N SER A 162 -3.00 2.54 5.74
CA SER A 162 -2.14 2.12 4.64
C SER A 162 -1.39 0.85 4.98
N GLY A 163 -0.73 0.27 4.00
CA GLY A 163 0.10 -0.91 4.17
C GLY A 163 1.47 -0.74 3.56
N THR A 164 2.42 -1.55 4.00
CA THR A 164 3.78 -1.60 3.47
C THR A 164 4.26 -3.04 3.34
N MET A 165 5.39 -3.20 2.64
CA MET A 165 6.19 -4.42 2.65
C MET A 165 7.58 -4.09 3.15
N CYS A 166 8.00 -4.71 4.26
CA CYS A 166 9.30 -4.51 4.89
C CYS A 166 10.17 -5.75 4.69
N LEU A 167 10.98 -5.71 3.63
CA LEU A 167 11.76 -6.83 3.14
C LEU A 167 13.26 -6.56 3.26
N THR A 168 13.75 -5.49 2.66
CA THR A 168 15.17 -5.16 2.51
C THR A 168 15.80 -4.71 3.83
N GLU A 169 17.01 -5.20 4.08
CA GLU A 169 17.84 -4.82 5.24
C GLU A 169 19.20 -4.30 4.78
N PRO A 170 19.97 -3.64 5.65
CA PRO A 170 21.30 -3.15 5.27
C PRO A 170 22.24 -4.24 4.73
N VAL A 171 22.01 -5.49 5.10
CA VAL A 171 22.84 -6.64 4.72
C VAL A 171 22.28 -7.45 3.55
N CYS A 172 21.03 -7.24 3.15
CA CYS A 172 20.38 -8.03 2.12
C CYS A 172 19.16 -7.36 1.50
N GLY A 173 18.96 -7.62 0.22
CA GLY A 173 17.76 -7.24 -0.52
C GLY A 173 17.36 -8.36 -1.45
N THR A 174 18.28 -8.80 -2.30
CA THR A 174 18.09 -9.96 -3.20
C THR A 174 18.29 -11.28 -2.44
N ASP A 175 19.36 -11.40 -1.68
CA ASP A 175 19.64 -12.62 -0.88
C ASP A 175 19.00 -12.50 0.51
N LEU A 176 17.71 -12.73 0.60
CA LEU A 176 16.95 -12.64 1.83
C LEU A 176 17.33 -13.69 2.89
N GLY A 177 18.02 -14.75 2.49
CA GLY A 177 18.53 -15.72 3.45
C GLY A 177 19.45 -15.12 4.52
N LEU A 178 19.99 -13.93 4.26
CA LEU A 178 20.87 -13.19 5.16
C LEU A 178 20.13 -12.26 6.14
N LEU A 179 18.82 -12.13 6.06
CA LEU A 179 18.09 -11.18 6.91
C LEU A 179 18.30 -11.47 8.41
N LYS A 180 18.40 -10.38 9.17
CA LYS A 180 18.70 -10.40 10.61
C LYS A 180 17.52 -10.02 11.51
N THR A 181 16.46 -9.42 10.96
CA THR A 181 15.25 -9.10 11.73
C THR A 181 14.72 -10.37 12.38
N LYS A 182 14.55 -10.35 13.68
CA LYS A 182 14.14 -11.49 14.48
C LYS A 182 12.74 -11.32 15.05
N ALA A 183 12.05 -12.44 15.23
CA ALA A 183 10.74 -12.53 15.84
C ALA A 183 10.82 -13.48 17.03
N VAL A 184 10.47 -12.99 18.22
CA VAL A 184 10.46 -13.78 19.47
C VAL A 184 9.02 -14.03 19.87
N LYS A 185 8.60 -15.31 19.88
CA LYS A 185 7.26 -15.70 20.28
C LYS A 185 6.98 -15.37 21.74
N GLN A 186 5.82 -14.80 22.00
CA GLN A 186 5.32 -14.48 23.34
C GLN A 186 4.32 -15.53 23.82
N SER A 187 3.99 -15.51 25.12
CA SER A 187 3.03 -16.44 25.72
C SER A 187 1.59 -16.28 25.21
N ASP A 188 1.24 -15.12 24.67
CA ASP A 188 -0.08 -14.80 24.10
C ASP A 188 -0.17 -15.06 22.59
N ASP A 189 0.80 -15.80 22.02
CA ASP A 189 0.92 -16.09 20.59
C ASP A 189 1.23 -14.89 19.69
N THR A 190 1.51 -13.72 20.25
CA THR A 190 2.12 -12.61 19.51
C THR A 190 3.63 -12.78 19.41
N TYR A 191 4.28 -11.91 18.65
CA TYR A 191 5.73 -11.88 18.49
C TYR A 191 6.28 -10.51 18.80
N LYS A 192 7.50 -10.46 19.30
CA LYS A 192 8.30 -9.24 19.42
C LYS A 192 9.28 -9.18 18.26
N ILE A 193 9.12 -8.17 17.43
CA ILE A 193 9.89 -7.98 16.21
C ILE A 193 10.98 -6.94 16.47
N SER A 194 12.24 -7.29 16.19
CA SER A 194 13.39 -6.40 16.35
C SER A 194 14.34 -6.50 15.17
N GLY A 195 14.71 -5.36 14.62
CA GLY A 195 15.61 -5.24 13.47
C GLY A 195 15.44 -3.93 12.74
N GLN A 196 16.17 -3.78 11.64
CA GLN A 196 16.11 -2.59 10.79
C GLN A 196 15.77 -2.99 9.36
N LYS A 197 14.81 -2.28 8.79
CA LYS A 197 14.43 -2.39 7.38
C LYS A 197 14.75 -1.09 6.65
N ILE A 198 15.28 -1.18 5.44
CA ILE A 198 15.66 -0.02 4.62
C ILE A 198 14.91 -0.02 3.28
N PHE A 199 14.86 1.14 2.64
CA PHE A 199 14.13 1.36 1.39
C PHE A 199 12.64 1.00 1.49
N ILE A 200 12.02 1.28 2.62
CA ILE A 200 10.60 0.96 2.80
C ILE A 200 9.73 2.06 2.21
N THR A 201 9.14 1.76 1.07
CA THR A 201 8.22 2.65 0.36
C THR A 201 7.02 2.96 1.25
N SER A 202 6.73 4.25 1.43
CA SER A 202 5.63 4.73 2.27
C SER A 202 5.69 4.20 3.71
N GLY A 203 6.93 4.01 4.19
CA GLY A 203 7.18 3.43 5.51
C GLY A 203 6.62 4.25 6.66
N ASP A 204 6.61 5.55 6.52
CA ASP A 204 5.96 6.47 7.45
C ASP A 204 5.46 7.71 6.71
N HIS A 205 4.37 8.29 7.16
CA HIS A 205 3.74 9.47 6.57
C HIS A 205 2.57 9.96 7.43
N ASP A 206 1.99 11.08 7.04
CA ASP A 206 0.87 11.74 7.73
C ASP A 206 -0.48 11.63 6.99
N LEU A 207 -0.62 10.67 6.07
CA LEU A 207 -1.82 10.51 5.24
C LEU A 207 -2.91 9.63 5.86
N THR A 208 -2.54 8.72 6.76
CA THR A 208 -3.46 7.73 7.34
C THR A 208 -3.37 7.67 8.86
N GLU A 209 -4.42 7.16 9.49
CA GLU A 209 -4.48 7.00 10.95
C GLU A 209 -3.54 5.90 11.46
N ASN A 210 -3.28 4.89 10.64
CA ASN A 210 -2.42 3.77 10.96
C ASN A 210 -1.69 3.27 9.70
N ILE A 211 -0.58 2.58 9.90
CA ILE A 211 0.17 1.92 8.84
C ILE A 211 0.37 0.46 9.24
N ILE A 212 -0.05 -0.44 8.36
CA ILE A 212 0.04 -1.88 8.61
C ILE A 212 1.26 -2.41 7.87
N HIS A 213 2.33 -2.66 8.60
CA HIS A 213 3.57 -3.18 8.04
C HIS A 213 3.51 -4.70 7.91
N LEU A 214 3.82 -5.20 6.72
CA LEU A 214 4.10 -6.62 6.51
C LEU A 214 5.62 -6.81 6.56
N VAL A 215 6.10 -7.57 7.53
CA VAL A 215 7.52 -7.65 7.87
C VAL A 215 8.02 -9.07 7.75
N LEU A 216 9.07 -9.27 6.94
CA LEU A 216 9.80 -10.53 6.91
C LEU A 216 10.79 -10.58 8.10
N ALA A 217 10.68 -11.62 8.89
CA ALA A 217 11.54 -11.85 10.04
C ALA A 217 11.78 -13.34 10.27
N ARG A 218 12.82 -13.63 11.03
CA ARG A 218 13.19 -15.00 11.41
C ARG A 218 12.78 -15.24 12.86
N SER A 219 11.96 -16.28 13.08
CA SER A 219 11.72 -16.76 14.44
C SER A 219 13.01 -17.32 15.04
N THR A 220 13.20 -17.15 16.34
CA THR A 220 14.44 -17.58 17.01
C THR A 220 14.72 -19.08 16.99
N ASP A 221 13.66 -19.87 16.76
CA ASP A 221 13.74 -21.33 16.66
C ASP A 221 13.69 -21.85 15.21
N SER A 222 13.72 -20.95 14.21
CA SER A 222 13.68 -21.27 12.79
C SER A 222 15.06 -21.52 12.19
N PRO A 223 15.19 -22.33 11.12
CA PRO A 223 16.47 -22.60 10.47
C PRO A 223 17.05 -21.34 9.82
N ALA A 224 18.35 -21.39 9.52
CA ALA A 224 19.01 -20.37 8.71
C ALA A 224 18.56 -20.43 7.24
N GLY A 225 18.81 -19.35 6.50
CA GLY A 225 18.44 -19.25 5.09
C GLY A 225 16.97 -18.87 4.87
N THR A 226 16.54 -18.97 3.63
CA THR A 226 15.17 -18.56 3.22
C THR A 226 14.05 -19.41 3.84
N LYS A 227 14.35 -20.66 4.19
CA LYS A 227 13.40 -21.57 4.81
C LYS A 227 13.01 -21.20 6.25
N GLY A 228 13.74 -20.31 6.88
CA GLY A 228 13.43 -19.86 8.24
C GLY A 228 12.76 -18.49 8.30
N ILE A 229 12.32 -17.95 7.17
CA ILE A 229 11.67 -16.65 7.08
C ILE A 229 10.16 -16.81 7.19
N SER A 230 9.55 -16.04 8.07
CA SER A 230 8.11 -15.94 8.21
C SER A 230 7.63 -14.51 8.01
N LEU A 231 6.33 -14.33 7.78
CA LEU A 231 5.71 -13.05 7.55
C LEU A 231 4.91 -12.61 8.79
N PHE A 232 5.08 -11.34 9.17
CA PHE A 232 4.41 -10.77 10.34
C PHE A 232 3.68 -9.49 9.96
N LEU A 233 2.48 -9.33 10.49
CA LEU A 233 1.73 -8.08 10.47
C LEU A 233 2.11 -7.28 11.71
N VAL A 234 2.68 -6.09 11.50
CA VAL A 234 3.20 -5.22 12.57
C VAL A 234 2.60 -3.82 12.38
N PRO A 235 1.54 -3.45 13.11
CA PRO A 235 0.92 -2.15 12.95
C PRO A 235 1.75 -1.04 13.58
N LYS A 236 1.73 0.16 13.00
CA LYS A 236 2.35 1.36 13.58
C LYS A 236 1.73 1.69 14.94
N PHE A 237 0.42 1.61 15.03
CA PHE A 237 -0.35 1.68 16.27
C PHE A 237 -1.10 0.37 16.48
N ILE A 238 -1.04 -0.16 17.69
CA ILE A 238 -1.77 -1.38 18.07
C ILE A 238 -3.27 -1.14 17.84
N VAL A 239 -3.93 -2.11 17.22
CA VAL A 239 -5.38 -2.06 17.01
C VAL A 239 -6.07 -2.76 18.18
N ASN A 240 -6.97 -2.05 18.87
CA ASN A 240 -7.72 -2.58 19.99
C ASN A 240 -8.76 -3.62 19.53
N GLU A 241 -9.33 -4.37 20.49
CA GLU A 241 -10.35 -5.39 20.18
C GLU A 241 -11.59 -4.80 19.48
N ASP A 242 -11.95 -3.55 19.80
CA ASP A 242 -13.08 -2.84 19.18
C ASP A 242 -12.73 -2.25 17.78
N GLY A 243 -11.52 -2.46 17.29
CA GLY A 243 -11.05 -1.96 16.01
C GLY A 243 -10.50 -0.53 16.04
N SER A 244 -10.52 0.13 17.19
CA SER A 244 -9.95 1.49 17.33
C SER A 244 -8.42 1.46 17.34
N VAL A 245 -7.82 2.58 16.95
CA VAL A 245 -6.37 2.78 16.99
C VAL A 245 -5.93 2.96 18.44
N GLY A 246 -5.03 2.09 18.89
CA GLY A 246 -4.51 2.06 20.24
C GLY A 246 -3.17 2.78 20.40
N GLN A 247 -2.34 2.26 21.29
CA GLN A 247 -1.05 2.85 21.61
C GLN A 247 -0.02 2.65 20.50
N ARG A 248 1.00 3.51 20.47
CA ARG A 248 2.14 3.42 19.57
C ARG A 248 2.88 2.09 19.77
N ASN A 249 3.17 1.41 18.65
CA ASN A 249 4.01 0.22 18.66
C ASN A 249 5.51 0.59 18.62
N GLY A 250 6.38 -0.38 18.84
CA GLY A 250 7.83 -0.21 18.86
C GLY A 250 8.46 -0.03 17.47
N ILE A 251 7.97 0.94 16.70
CA ILE A 251 8.45 1.25 15.36
C ILE A 251 8.82 2.73 15.30
N SER A 252 10.01 3.04 14.78
CA SER A 252 10.44 4.41 14.56
C SER A 252 11.07 4.57 13.17
N THR A 253 10.99 5.79 12.64
CA THR A 253 11.61 6.14 11.37
C THR A 253 12.99 6.73 11.62
N GLY A 254 14.03 6.09 11.10
CA GLY A 254 15.42 6.53 11.29
C GLY A 254 15.85 7.58 10.29
N SER A 255 15.43 7.45 9.03
CA SER A 255 15.72 8.39 7.95
C SER A 255 14.78 8.17 6.77
N ILE A 256 14.78 9.11 5.84
CA ILE A 256 14.11 8.98 4.54
C ILE A 256 15.11 9.21 3.41
N GLU A 257 14.92 8.49 2.31
CA GLU A 257 15.78 8.55 1.13
C GLU A 257 15.34 9.68 0.20
N SER A 258 16.32 10.28 -0.50
CA SER A 258 16.06 11.19 -1.62
C SER A 258 16.23 10.42 -2.93
N LYS A 259 15.12 10.00 -3.54
CA LYS A 259 15.13 9.22 -4.79
C LYS A 259 14.68 10.08 -5.96
N MET A 260 15.51 10.10 -7.01
CA MET A 260 15.23 10.85 -8.24
C MET A 260 13.86 10.47 -8.83
N GLY A 261 13.06 11.48 -9.14
CA GLY A 261 11.73 11.31 -9.74
C GLY A 261 10.62 10.99 -8.77
N ILE A 262 10.93 10.61 -7.52
CA ILE A 262 9.94 10.24 -6.49
C ILE A 262 10.25 10.88 -5.13
N LYS A 263 10.79 12.08 -5.11
CA LYS A 263 11.12 12.79 -3.87
C LYS A 263 9.91 13.09 -2.97
N GLY A 264 8.72 13.15 -3.56
CA GLY A 264 7.49 13.31 -2.81
C GLY A 264 7.06 12.04 -2.03
N SER A 265 7.61 10.87 -2.36
CA SER A 265 7.37 9.62 -1.65
C SER A 265 8.36 9.46 -0.51
N ALA A 266 7.85 9.15 0.69
CA ALA A 266 8.69 8.87 1.86
C ALA A 266 9.18 7.42 1.83
N THR A 267 10.38 7.21 1.32
CA THR A 267 11.08 5.92 1.36
C THR A 267 11.92 5.86 2.62
N CYS A 268 11.55 5.02 3.55
CA CYS A 268 12.01 5.08 4.95
C CYS A 268 13.01 3.99 5.32
N VAL A 269 13.87 4.32 6.27
CA VAL A 269 14.49 3.35 7.18
C VAL A 269 13.57 3.20 8.37
N LEU A 270 13.14 1.97 8.66
CA LEU A 270 12.31 1.65 9.80
C LEU A 270 13.09 0.82 10.82
N ASN A 271 13.06 1.26 12.07
CA ASN A 271 13.64 0.54 13.21
C ASN A 271 12.52 -0.11 14.01
N PHE A 272 12.60 -1.41 14.18
CA PHE A 272 11.72 -2.21 15.00
C PHE A 272 12.43 -2.53 16.31
N ASP A 273 11.83 -2.15 17.43
CA ASP A 273 12.35 -2.39 18.78
C ASP A 273 11.27 -3.08 19.61
N GLU A 274 11.36 -4.40 19.68
CA GLU A 274 10.37 -5.25 20.33
C GLU A 274 8.92 -4.91 19.94
N ALA A 275 8.71 -4.57 18.67
CA ALA A 275 7.38 -4.25 18.13
C ALA A 275 6.48 -5.49 18.16
N THR A 276 5.25 -5.32 18.62
CA THR A 276 4.26 -6.40 18.60
C THR A 276 3.84 -6.73 17.19
N GLY A 277 3.97 -7.99 16.80
CA GLY A 277 3.58 -8.51 15.50
C GLY A 277 2.75 -9.78 15.60
N TYR A 278 2.03 -10.06 14.52
CA TYR A 278 1.15 -11.22 14.38
C TYR A 278 1.58 -12.01 13.15
N MET A 279 1.81 -13.31 13.30
CA MET A 279 2.21 -14.14 12.17
C MET A 279 1.10 -14.25 11.14
N ILE A 280 1.45 -14.11 9.86
CA ILE A 280 0.56 -14.35 8.72
C ILE A 280 1.01 -15.63 8.04
N GLY A 281 0.06 -16.56 7.80
CA GLY A 281 0.34 -17.85 7.20
C GLY A 281 1.03 -18.81 8.17
N ASN A 282 1.72 -19.77 7.59
CA ASN A 282 2.44 -20.79 8.35
C ASN A 282 3.82 -20.27 8.77
N LYS A 283 4.34 -20.84 9.86
CA LYS A 283 5.71 -20.61 10.27
C LYS A 283 6.66 -21.32 9.28
N ASP A 284 7.73 -20.62 8.81
CA ASP A 284 8.81 -21.07 7.92
C ASP A 284 8.36 -21.44 6.49
#